data_132189bfbfd2991c4128561d9a1c8cfe
#
_entry.id   132189bfbfd2991c4128561d9a1c8cfe
#
_cell.length_a   1.000
_cell.length_b   1.000
_cell.length_c   1.000
_cell.angle_alpha   90.00
_cell.angle_beta   90.00
_cell.angle_gamma   90.00
#
_symmetry.space_group_name_H-M   'P 1'
#
loop_
_entity.id
_entity.type
_entity.pdbx_description
1 polymer ?
#
loop_
_entity_poly.entity_id
_entity_poly.type
_entity_poly.pdbx_seq_one_letter_code
_entity_poly.pdbx_strand_id
1 'polypeptide(L)'
;MPRAAIELAHLCDLTVELAAPIELGSGPRGRRRIIPIVGGTVTGERLRGRILNLGADWQTVFADGSAELDTRYSMQTHDGATIDIRNFGFRHGPPDVIAALARGENVDGSRYYMRTQPRFETGDERYTWLNRTVFVGTGERLASSVLITVYEVT
;
A
#
# COMPACT_ATOMS: atom_id res chain seq x y z
N MET A 1 -20.90 25.68 -16.79
CA MET A 1 -21.03 24.80 -15.61
C MET A 1 -19.68 24.69 -14.92
N PRO A 2 -19.58 24.99 -13.64
CA PRO A 2 -18.37 24.75 -12.90
C PRO A 2 -18.10 23.24 -12.83
N ARG A 3 -16.82 22.84 -12.81
CA ARG A 3 -16.44 21.44 -12.63
C ARG A 3 -16.55 21.08 -11.15
N ALA A 4 -16.95 19.84 -10.88
CA ALA A 4 -16.90 19.32 -9.52
C ALA A 4 -15.45 19.32 -9.01
N ALA A 5 -15.25 19.81 -7.81
CA ALA A 5 -13.95 19.76 -7.15
C ALA A 5 -13.76 18.39 -6.50
N ILE A 6 -12.52 17.94 -6.47
CA ILE A 6 -12.12 16.76 -5.73
C ILE A 6 -11.37 17.22 -4.49
N GLU A 7 -11.78 16.72 -3.33
CA GLU A 7 -11.10 16.95 -2.07
C GLU A 7 -10.63 15.63 -1.48
N LEU A 8 -9.64 15.68 -0.59
CA LEU A 8 -9.10 14.53 0.08
C LEU A 8 -9.32 14.66 1.59
N ALA A 9 -9.87 13.61 2.18
CA ALA A 9 -10.05 13.52 3.62
C ALA A 9 -9.26 12.31 4.15
N HIS A 10 -8.44 12.52 5.17
CA HIS A 10 -7.67 11.44 5.79
C HIS A 10 -8.60 10.36 6.35
N LEU A 11 -8.34 9.10 6.01
CA LEU A 11 -9.10 7.96 6.53
C LEU A 11 -8.32 7.22 7.61
N CYS A 12 -7.14 6.73 7.28
CA CYS A 12 -6.36 5.90 8.20
C CYS A 12 -4.88 5.84 7.78
N ASP A 13 -4.08 5.34 8.70
CA ASP A 13 -2.68 5.02 8.48
C ASP A 13 -2.47 3.52 8.66
N LEU A 14 -1.80 2.90 7.69
CA LEU A 14 -1.44 1.50 7.75
C LEU A 14 0.07 1.37 7.97
N THR A 15 0.45 0.55 8.94
CA THR A 15 1.82 0.06 9.08
C THR A 15 1.81 -1.39 8.64
N VAL A 16 2.36 -1.65 7.46
CA VAL A 16 2.33 -2.98 6.83
C VAL A 16 3.68 -3.65 7.05
N GLU A 17 3.69 -4.72 7.84
CA GLU A 17 4.89 -5.48 8.16
C GLU A 17 5.19 -6.49 7.06
N LEU A 18 6.44 -6.54 6.61
CA LEU A 18 6.90 -7.33 5.47
C LEU A 18 7.95 -8.36 5.89
N ALA A 19 7.90 -9.52 5.24
CA ALA A 19 9.00 -10.47 5.26
C ALA A 19 9.97 -10.23 4.10
N ALA A 20 11.06 -10.98 4.08
CA ALA A 20 12.07 -10.88 3.02
C ALA A 20 11.45 -11.17 1.64
N PRO A 21 11.82 -10.40 0.60
CA PRO A 21 11.35 -10.64 -0.74
C PRO A 21 11.73 -12.03 -1.27
N ILE A 22 10.81 -12.64 -2.01
CA ILE A 22 11.02 -13.87 -2.76
C ILE A 22 11.23 -13.50 -4.21
N GLU A 23 12.44 -13.72 -4.73
CA GLU A 23 12.79 -13.35 -6.10
C GLU A 23 12.26 -14.37 -7.11
N LEU A 24 11.55 -13.89 -8.13
CA LEU A 24 11.09 -14.69 -9.27
C LEU A 24 12.05 -14.58 -10.47
N GLY A 25 12.97 -13.60 -10.42
CA GLY A 25 13.89 -13.34 -11.51
C GLY A 25 13.31 -12.45 -12.61
N SER A 26 14.03 -12.34 -13.70
CA SER A 26 13.63 -11.52 -14.84
C SER A 26 12.73 -12.30 -15.79
N GLY A 27 11.55 -11.79 -16.02
CA GLY A 27 10.54 -12.35 -16.90
C GLY A 27 10.15 -11.37 -18.01
N PRO A 28 9.09 -11.65 -18.77
CA PRO A 28 8.69 -10.83 -19.92
C PRO A 28 8.26 -9.41 -19.55
N ARG A 29 7.91 -9.16 -18.29
CA ARG A 29 7.46 -7.84 -17.83
C ARG A 29 8.53 -7.09 -17.03
N GLY A 30 9.71 -7.69 -16.80
CA GLY A 30 10.77 -7.14 -15.97
C GLY A 30 11.15 -8.09 -14.82
N ARG A 31 11.86 -7.58 -13.83
CA ARG A 31 12.22 -8.35 -12.65
C ARG A 31 11.01 -8.42 -11.71
N ARG A 32 10.61 -9.64 -11.38
CA ARG A 32 9.47 -9.90 -10.52
C ARG A 32 9.89 -10.42 -9.15
N ARG A 33 9.19 -10.00 -8.12
CA ARG A 33 9.39 -10.54 -6.78
C ARG A 33 8.07 -10.51 -5.99
N ILE A 34 7.98 -11.36 -4.97
CA ILE A 34 6.85 -11.40 -4.06
C ILE A 34 7.35 -10.96 -2.70
N ILE A 35 6.72 -9.95 -2.13
CA ILE A 35 7.06 -9.47 -0.80
C ILE A 35 5.91 -9.86 0.14
N PRO A 36 6.10 -10.90 0.99
CA PRO A 36 5.03 -11.33 1.88
C PRO A 36 4.66 -10.26 2.89
N ILE A 37 3.35 -10.14 3.15
CA ILE A 37 2.81 -9.29 4.21
C ILE A 37 2.48 -10.19 5.39
N VAL A 38 3.08 -9.90 6.54
CA VAL A 38 3.02 -10.79 7.71
C VAL A 38 2.22 -10.23 8.88
N GLY A 39 1.79 -8.98 8.80
CA GLY A 39 1.00 -8.34 9.85
C GLY A 39 1.02 -6.83 9.73
N GLY A 40 0.63 -6.17 10.79
CA GLY A 40 0.65 -4.73 10.90
C GLY A 40 -0.58 -4.16 11.57
N THR A 41 -0.70 -2.85 11.51
CA THR A 41 -1.77 -2.10 12.17
C THR A 41 -2.46 -1.14 11.21
N VAL A 42 -3.73 -0.89 11.48
CA VAL A 42 -4.53 0.15 10.83
C VAL A 42 -5.03 1.09 11.92
N THR A 43 -4.72 2.39 11.78
CA THR A 43 -5.06 3.40 12.77
C THR A 43 -5.90 4.50 12.13
N GLY A 44 -7.07 4.78 12.68
CA GLY A 44 -7.98 5.82 12.21
C GLY A 44 -9.25 5.85 13.05
N GLU A 45 -10.00 6.93 12.97
CA GLU A 45 -11.25 7.05 13.71
C GLU A 45 -12.34 6.14 13.15
N ARG A 46 -12.46 6.08 11.81
CA ARG A 46 -13.51 5.33 11.12
C ARG A 46 -13.08 3.93 10.70
N LEU A 47 -11.78 3.66 10.66
CA LEU A 47 -11.24 2.36 10.27
C LEU A 47 -9.98 2.11 11.06
N ARG A 48 -10.00 1.05 11.89
CA ARG A 48 -8.85 0.65 12.69
C ARG A 48 -8.89 -0.85 12.98
N GLY A 49 -7.73 -1.42 13.17
CA GLY A 49 -7.59 -2.84 13.46
C GLY A 49 -6.18 -3.33 13.17
N ARG A 50 -6.09 -4.61 12.79
CA ARG A 50 -4.82 -5.26 12.51
C ARG A 50 -4.80 -5.83 11.09
N ILE A 51 -3.63 -5.82 10.50
CA ILE A 51 -3.39 -6.48 9.22
C ILE A 51 -3.08 -7.96 9.51
N LEU A 52 -3.72 -8.85 8.76
CA LEU A 52 -3.56 -10.27 8.95
C LEU A 52 -2.26 -10.77 8.29
N ASN A 53 -1.69 -11.84 8.83
CA ASN A 53 -0.58 -12.54 8.19
C ASN A 53 -1.10 -13.33 6.98
N LEU A 54 -1.49 -12.60 5.95
CA LEU A 54 -2.14 -13.14 4.76
C LEU A 54 -1.99 -12.13 3.63
N GLY A 55 -1.25 -12.50 2.60
CA GLY A 55 -1.10 -11.67 1.42
C GLY A 55 0.34 -11.31 1.10
N ALA A 56 0.48 -10.52 0.08
CA ALA A 56 1.78 -10.11 -0.44
C ALA A 56 1.66 -8.93 -1.41
N ASP A 57 2.80 -8.35 -1.75
CA ASP A 57 2.98 -7.49 -2.89
C ASP A 57 3.66 -8.28 -4.01
N TRP A 58 2.97 -8.46 -5.14
CA TRP A 58 3.51 -9.04 -6.37
C TRP A 58 4.13 -7.91 -7.19
N GLN A 59 5.35 -7.58 -6.85
CA GLN A 59 6.04 -6.39 -7.32
C GLN A 59 6.80 -6.65 -8.63
N THR A 60 6.71 -5.68 -9.56
CA THR A 60 7.54 -5.64 -10.75
C THR A 60 8.55 -4.49 -10.61
N VAL A 61 9.82 -4.78 -10.83
CA VAL A 61 10.88 -3.77 -10.85
C VAL A 61 11.37 -3.61 -12.29
N PHE A 62 11.22 -2.39 -12.81
CA PHE A 62 11.61 -2.07 -14.18
C PHE A 62 13.09 -1.72 -14.28
N ALA A 63 13.61 -1.65 -15.51
CA ALA A 63 15.02 -1.40 -15.77
C ALA A 63 15.53 -0.06 -15.21
N ASP A 64 14.65 0.95 -15.10
CA ASP A 64 14.98 2.26 -14.53
C ASP A 64 14.94 2.30 -13.00
N GLY A 65 14.65 1.17 -12.35
CA GLY A 65 14.53 1.06 -10.91
C GLY A 65 13.15 1.39 -10.35
N SER A 66 12.22 1.85 -11.18
CA SER A 66 10.84 2.05 -10.74
C SER A 66 10.16 0.73 -10.40
N ALA A 67 9.24 0.74 -9.47
CA ALA A 67 8.49 -0.44 -9.05
C ALA A 67 6.99 -0.22 -9.27
N GLU A 68 6.33 -1.23 -9.82
CA GLU A 68 4.89 -1.37 -9.84
C GLU A 68 4.47 -2.25 -8.68
N LEU A 69 3.59 -1.73 -7.84
CA LEU A 69 3.10 -2.39 -6.64
C LEU A 69 1.74 -3.00 -6.95
N ASP A 70 1.60 -4.29 -6.70
CA ASP A 70 0.33 -5.01 -6.88
C ASP A 70 0.08 -5.83 -5.63
N THR A 71 -0.51 -5.19 -4.66
CA THR A 71 -0.59 -5.70 -3.30
C THR A 71 -2.00 -6.20 -3.00
N ARG A 72 -2.08 -7.36 -2.41
CA ARG A 72 -3.33 -7.91 -1.89
C ARG A 72 -3.11 -8.48 -0.51
N TYR A 73 -3.93 -8.06 0.43
CA TYR A 73 -3.90 -8.50 1.82
C TYR A 73 -5.26 -8.28 2.48
N SER A 74 -5.36 -8.51 3.76
CA SER A 74 -6.61 -8.39 4.50
C SER A 74 -6.37 -7.83 5.88
N MET A 75 -7.38 -7.19 6.43
CA MET A 75 -7.38 -6.71 7.80
C MET A 75 -8.59 -7.22 8.57
N GLN A 76 -8.46 -7.27 9.88
CA GLN A 76 -9.59 -7.43 10.78
C GLN A 76 -9.75 -6.17 11.60
N THR A 77 -10.94 -5.58 11.59
CA THR A 77 -11.25 -4.39 12.38
C THR A 77 -11.27 -4.72 13.87
N HIS A 78 -11.17 -3.69 14.72
CA HIS A 78 -11.24 -3.83 16.17
C HIS A 78 -12.55 -4.47 16.66
N ASP A 79 -13.61 -4.36 15.86
CA ASP A 79 -14.94 -4.90 16.15
C ASP A 79 -15.29 -6.17 15.33
N GLY A 80 -14.28 -6.79 14.71
CA GLY A 80 -14.36 -8.14 14.16
C GLY A 80 -14.70 -8.28 12.69
N ALA A 81 -14.83 -7.19 11.93
CA ALA A 81 -15.05 -7.28 10.48
C ALA A 81 -13.77 -7.67 9.76
N THR A 82 -13.87 -8.50 8.74
CA THR A 82 -12.76 -8.83 7.84
C THR A 82 -12.92 -8.06 6.54
N ILE A 83 -11.87 -7.36 6.13
CA ILE A 83 -11.87 -6.49 4.96
C ILE A 83 -10.72 -6.90 4.03
N ASP A 84 -11.06 -7.16 2.77
CA ASP A 84 -10.08 -7.39 1.72
C ASP A 84 -9.50 -6.05 1.25
N ILE A 85 -8.19 -6.02 1.04
CA ILE A 85 -7.48 -4.82 0.61
C ILE A 85 -6.69 -5.15 -0.65
N ARG A 86 -6.90 -4.37 -1.70
CA ARG A 86 -6.06 -4.34 -2.88
C ARG A 86 -5.43 -2.96 -2.97
N ASN A 87 -4.13 -2.92 -3.15
CA ASN A 87 -3.44 -1.65 -3.23
C ASN A 87 -2.45 -1.68 -4.38
N PHE A 88 -2.80 -0.98 -5.44
CA PHE A 88 -1.97 -0.83 -6.62
C PHE A 88 -1.26 0.52 -6.60
N GLY A 89 -0.03 0.58 -7.08
CA GLY A 89 0.67 1.85 -7.14
C GLY A 89 2.03 1.78 -7.79
N PHE A 90 2.75 2.89 -7.67
CA PHE A 90 4.08 3.05 -8.24
C PHE A 90 5.02 3.68 -7.23
N ARG A 91 6.28 3.24 -7.28
CA ARG A 91 7.39 3.85 -6.56
C ARG A 91 8.52 4.12 -7.54
N HIS A 92 9.00 5.35 -7.57
CA HIS A 92 10.17 5.74 -8.37
C HIS A 92 10.85 6.97 -7.75
N GLY A 93 12.07 7.22 -8.14
CA GLY A 93 12.82 8.36 -7.64
C GLY A 93 14.23 8.40 -8.23
N PRO A 94 15.08 9.33 -7.74
CA PRO A 94 16.47 9.39 -8.16
C PRO A 94 17.19 8.06 -7.92
N PRO A 95 18.14 7.67 -8.79
CA PRO A 95 18.81 6.36 -8.68
C PRO A 95 19.50 6.13 -7.33
N ASP A 96 20.09 7.16 -6.73
CA ASP A 96 20.75 7.07 -5.42
C ASP A 96 19.74 6.79 -4.30
N VAL A 97 18.56 7.39 -4.38
CA VAL A 97 17.47 7.18 -3.42
C VAL A 97 16.93 5.75 -3.53
N ILE A 98 16.67 5.28 -4.75
CA ILE A 98 16.20 3.91 -4.98
C ILE A 98 17.23 2.88 -4.51
N ALA A 99 18.53 3.14 -4.74
CA ALA A 99 19.61 2.28 -4.25
C ALA A 99 19.66 2.25 -2.71
N ALA A 100 19.45 3.38 -2.06
CA ALA A 100 19.41 3.46 -0.60
C ALA A 100 18.24 2.65 -0.03
N LEU A 101 17.05 2.76 -0.64
CA LEU A 101 15.90 1.96 -0.26
C LEU A 101 16.15 0.45 -0.44
N ALA A 102 16.83 0.07 -1.53
CA ALA A 102 17.18 -1.32 -1.79
C ALA A 102 18.15 -1.90 -0.74
N ARG A 103 18.98 -1.06 -0.13
CA ARG A 103 19.85 -1.45 0.97
C ARG A 103 19.16 -1.51 2.34
N GLY A 104 17.87 -1.19 2.41
CA GLY A 104 17.10 -1.14 3.66
C GLY A 104 17.29 0.13 4.47
N GLU A 105 17.89 1.17 3.89
CA GLU A 105 18.03 2.46 4.55
C GLU A 105 16.69 3.19 4.61
N ASN A 106 16.46 3.91 5.68
CA ASN A 106 15.31 4.78 5.79
C ASN A 106 15.59 6.08 5.05
N VAL A 107 14.74 6.38 4.06
CA VAL A 107 14.82 7.61 3.28
C VAL A 107 13.51 8.36 3.48
N ASP A 108 13.60 9.67 3.69
CA ASP A 108 12.42 10.51 3.83
C ASP A 108 11.52 10.36 2.59
N GLY A 109 10.24 10.13 2.82
CA GLY A 109 9.26 9.88 1.75
C GLY A 109 9.09 11.04 0.78
N SER A 110 9.51 12.26 1.15
CA SER A 110 9.51 13.42 0.25
C SER A 110 10.56 13.34 -0.87
N ARG A 111 11.55 12.44 -0.73
CA ARG A 111 12.64 12.30 -1.68
C ARG A 111 12.34 11.35 -2.84
N TYR A 112 11.21 10.68 -2.82
CA TYR A 112 10.80 9.78 -3.89
C TYR A 112 9.28 9.79 -4.03
N TYR A 113 8.80 9.28 -5.15
CA TYR A 113 7.38 9.12 -5.40
C TYR A 113 6.94 7.73 -4.96
N MET A 114 5.95 7.64 -4.09
CA MET A 114 5.23 6.40 -3.81
C MET A 114 3.77 6.76 -3.57
N ARG A 115 2.92 6.41 -4.53
CA ARG A 115 1.48 6.68 -4.51
C ARG A 115 0.73 5.42 -4.87
N THR A 116 -0.37 5.21 -4.17
CA THR A 116 -1.16 4.00 -4.31
C THR A 116 -2.65 4.30 -4.45
N GLN A 117 -3.38 3.30 -4.89
CA GLN A 117 -4.83 3.35 -5.06
C GLN A 117 -5.47 2.21 -4.26
N PRO A 118 -5.64 2.36 -2.93
CA PRO A 118 -6.24 1.33 -2.12
C PRO A 118 -7.70 1.09 -2.50
N ARG A 119 -8.10 -0.18 -2.51
CA ARG A 119 -9.50 -0.58 -2.65
C ARG A 119 -9.83 -1.54 -1.52
N PHE A 120 -10.96 -1.29 -0.88
CA PHE A 120 -11.46 -2.11 0.22
C PHE A 120 -12.73 -2.81 -0.20
N GLU A 121 -12.88 -4.06 0.24
CA GLU A 121 -14.10 -4.83 -0.01
C GLU A 121 -14.46 -5.64 1.23
N THR A 122 -15.71 -5.57 1.64
CA THR A 122 -16.24 -6.36 2.74
C THR A 122 -17.74 -6.56 2.60
N GLY A 123 -18.25 -7.67 3.13
CA GLY A 123 -19.69 -7.91 3.28
C GLY A 123 -20.25 -7.46 4.62
N ASP A 124 -19.42 -6.93 5.51
CA ASP A 124 -19.89 -6.46 6.81
C ASP A 124 -20.61 -5.12 6.68
N GLU A 125 -21.87 -5.09 7.09
CA GLU A 125 -22.75 -3.93 6.90
C GLU A 125 -22.24 -2.64 7.54
N ARG A 126 -21.45 -2.75 8.60
CA ARG A 126 -20.83 -1.58 9.27
C ARG A 126 -19.80 -0.86 8.40
N TYR A 127 -19.25 -1.54 7.41
CA TYR A 127 -18.14 -1.06 6.58
C TYR A 127 -18.42 -1.10 5.08
N THR A 128 -19.66 -1.34 4.65
CA THR A 128 -19.99 -1.43 3.22
C THR A 128 -19.75 -0.12 2.45
N TRP A 129 -19.69 1.01 3.15
CA TRP A 129 -19.34 2.30 2.55
C TRP A 129 -17.95 2.29 1.92
N LEU A 130 -17.03 1.44 2.40
CA LEU A 130 -15.71 1.25 1.81
C LEU A 130 -15.79 0.70 0.38
N ASN A 131 -16.76 -0.15 0.09
CA ASN A 131 -16.88 -0.85 -1.20
C ASN A 131 -17.11 0.09 -2.38
N ARG A 132 -17.60 1.29 -2.13
CA ARG A 132 -18.00 2.26 -3.16
C ARG A 132 -17.39 3.65 -2.97
N THR A 133 -16.31 3.71 -2.24
CA THR A 133 -15.53 4.93 -2.04
C THR A 133 -14.20 4.80 -2.77
N VAL A 134 -13.76 5.87 -3.41
CA VAL A 134 -12.46 5.95 -4.07
C VAL A 134 -11.43 6.44 -3.06
N PHE A 135 -10.29 5.77 -3.02
CA PHE A 135 -9.19 6.11 -2.13
C PHE A 135 -7.90 6.30 -2.91
N VAL A 136 -7.03 7.15 -2.38
CA VAL A 136 -5.65 7.29 -2.81
C VAL A 136 -4.75 7.23 -1.57
N GLY A 137 -3.51 6.85 -1.76
CA GLY A 137 -2.56 6.72 -0.66
C GLY A 137 -1.18 7.25 -0.97
N THR A 138 -0.50 7.68 0.06
CA THR A 138 0.94 7.93 0.04
C THR A 138 1.65 6.78 0.72
N GLY A 139 2.83 6.42 0.24
CA GLY A 139 3.64 5.36 0.83
C GLY A 139 5.02 5.83 1.23
N GLU A 140 5.55 5.19 2.26
CA GLU A 140 6.92 5.35 2.70
C GLU A 140 7.49 3.99 3.05
N ARG A 141 8.58 3.61 2.36
CA ARG A 141 9.21 2.30 2.52
C ARG A 141 10.28 2.37 3.62
N LEU A 142 10.13 1.53 4.64
CA LEU A 142 11.13 1.31 5.67
C LEU A 142 11.83 -0.04 5.43
N ALA A 143 12.77 -0.41 6.29
CA ALA A 143 13.56 -1.64 6.10
C ALA A 143 12.69 -2.90 6.06
N SER A 144 11.71 -3.03 6.97
CA SER A 144 10.86 -4.21 7.09
C SER A 144 9.36 -3.90 7.12
N SER A 145 8.98 -2.68 6.75
CA SER A 145 7.59 -2.25 6.73
C SER A 145 7.36 -1.18 5.67
N VAL A 146 6.08 -0.94 5.39
CA VAL A 146 5.63 0.19 4.58
C VAL A 146 4.59 0.95 5.38
N LEU A 147 4.72 2.27 5.40
CA LEU A 147 3.72 3.16 5.96
C LEU A 147 2.85 3.67 4.82
N ILE A 148 1.54 3.45 4.92
CA ILE A 148 0.57 3.93 3.93
C ILE A 148 -0.40 4.87 4.63
N THR A 149 -0.51 6.10 4.14
CA THR A 149 -1.55 7.02 4.58
C THR A 149 -2.64 7.04 3.53
N VAL A 150 -3.86 6.71 3.93
CA VAL A 150 -5.01 6.57 3.04
C VAL A 150 -5.93 7.77 3.16
N TYR A 151 -6.27 8.32 2.02
CA TYR A 151 -7.22 9.43 1.88
C TYR A 151 -8.44 8.99 1.10
N GLU A 152 -9.60 9.38 1.59
CA GLU A 152 -10.88 9.27 0.89
C GLU A 152 -11.00 10.42 -0.10
N VAL A 153 -11.39 10.10 -1.33
CA VAL A 153 -11.68 11.10 -2.36
C VAL A 153 -13.16 11.49 -2.24
N THR A 154 -13.39 12.76 -1.98
CA THR A 154 -14.74 13.29 -1.77
C THR A 154 -15.16 14.30 -2.84
#